data_5496a63d8ae7f2c1097a67c29e596e0f
#
_entry.id   5496a63d8ae7f2c1097a67c29e596e0f
#
_cell.length_a   1.000
_cell.length_b   1.000
_cell.length_c   1.000
_cell.angle_alpha   90.00
_cell.angle_beta   90.00
_cell.angle_gamma   90.00
#
_symmetry.space_group_name_H-M   'P 1'
#
loop_
_entity.id
_entity.type
_entity.pdbx_description
1 polymer ?
#
loop_
_entity_poly.entity_id
_entity_poly.type
_entity_poly.pdbx_seq_one_letter_code
_entity_poly.pdbx_strand_id
1 'polypeptide(L)'
;MKQKSLFSIKDVVAIGVGAALFVVIAMLQIPAPAPNTSIQLQYALQALFSVVFGPIVGFLIGLIGHAIKDAMSGDLWWTWIISSGLFGLFVGFFRKQIGEFKGEVTKKELIVFNVVQIVSNLVIWGLIAPVGDVLIYKESANKVFLQGLVAGSFNALTVAIAGSLLLIAYARTQTKDGSLSKD
;
A
#
# COMPACT_ATOMS: atom_id res chain seq x y z
N MET A 1 26.64 12.52 -21.91
CA MET A 1 25.85 12.53 -20.67
C MET A 1 25.14 11.19 -20.51
N LYS A 2 25.50 10.37 -19.50
CA LYS A 2 24.74 9.12 -19.22
C LYS A 2 23.36 9.52 -18.71
N GLN A 3 22.29 9.21 -19.46
CA GLN A 3 20.92 9.34 -18.97
C GLN A 3 20.80 8.47 -17.69
N LYS A 4 20.59 9.12 -16.53
CA LYS A 4 20.22 8.39 -15.31
C LYS A 4 18.83 7.79 -15.56
N SER A 5 18.74 6.46 -15.58
CA SER A 5 17.43 5.81 -15.64
C SER A 5 16.61 6.21 -14.41
N LEU A 6 15.31 6.46 -14.60
CA LEU A 6 14.37 6.81 -13.52
C LEU A 6 14.23 5.67 -12.49
N PHE A 7 14.47 4.44 -12.91
CA PHE A 7 14.38 3.24 -12.09
C PHE A 7 15.69 2.46 -12.10
N SER A 8 16.07 1.95 -10.96
CA SER A 8 17.10 0.90 -10.87
C SER A 8 16.50 -0.46 -11.25
N ILE A 9 17.34 -1.45 -11.54
CA ILE A 9 16.90 -2.83 -11.78
C ILE A 9 16.12 -3.36 -10.55
N LYS A 10 16.55 -2.98 -9.34
CA LYS A 10 15.85 -3.36 -8.09
C LYS A 10 14.44 -2.81 -8.05
N ASP A 11 14.22 -1.57 -8.49
CA ASP A 11 12.89 -0.96 -8.51
C ASP A 11 11.97 -1.68 -9.50
N VAL A 12 12.46 -1.99 -10.70
CA VAL A 12 11.68 -2.72 -11.72
C VAL A 12 11.28 -4.12 -11.23
N VAL A 13 12.22 -4.85 -10.62
CA VAL A 13 11.93 -6.16 -10.03
C VAL A 13 10.95 -6.04 -8.88
N ALA A 14 11.11 -5.05 -7.99
CA ALA A 14 10.20 -4.80 -6.88
C ALA A 14 8.78 -4.48 -7.37
N ILE A 15 8.62 -3.68 -8.43
CA ILE A 15 7.32 -3.38 -9.03
C ILE A 15 6.67 -4.67 -9.57
N GLY A 16 7.39 -5.46 -10.36
CA GLY A 16 6.85 -6.68 -10.95
C GLY A 16 6.45 -7.72 -9.92
N VAL A 17 7.36 -8.03 -8.98
CA VAL A 17 7.10 -8.98 -7.89
C VAL A 17 6.02 -8.46 -6.95
N GLY A 18 6.09 -7.18 -6.57
CA GLY A 18 5.11 -6.56 -5.69
C GLY A 18 3.71 -6.54 -6.28
N ALA A 19 3.55 -6.20 -7.57
CA ALA A 19 2.27 -6.23 -8.26
C ALA A 19 1.71 -7.66 -8.38
N ALA A 20 2.55 -8.65 -8.71
CA ALA A 20 2.14 -10.05 -8.76
C ALA A 20 1.65 -10.56 -7.40
N LEU A 21 2.40 -10.30 -6.32
CA LEU A 21 1.99 -10.67 -4.96
C LEU A 21 0.73 -9.91 -4.52
N PHE A 22 0.59 -8.64 -4.90
CA PHE A 22 -0.63 -7.87 -4.65
C PHE A 22 -1.84 -8.59 -5.25
N VAL A 23 -1.78 -9.02 -6.52
CA VAL A 23 -2.86 -9.75 -7.20
C VAL A 23 -3.18 -11.05 -6.48
N VAL A 24 -2.16 -11.87 -6.18
CA VAL A 24 -2.35 -13.17 -5.50
C VAL A 24 -3.04 -13.01 -4.15
N ILE A 25 -2.59 -12.02 -3.34
CA ILE A 25 -3.20 -11.76 -2.03
C ILE A 25 -4.61 -11.19 -2.20
N ALA A 26 -4.85 -10.34 -3.21
CA ALA A 26 -6.15 -9.75 -3.49
C ALA A 26 -7.22 -10.79 -3.91
N MET A 27 -6.81 -11.98 -4.34
CA MET A 27 -7.73 -13.10 -4.59
C MET A 27 -8.34 -13.67 -3.30
N LEU A 28 -7.73 -13.42 -2.14
CA LEU A 28 -8.30 -13.77 -0.84
C LEU A 28 -9.35 -12.73 -0.43
N GLN A 29 -10.56 -12.88 -0.94
CA GLN A 29 -11.64 -11.95 -0.65
C GLN A 29 -12.37 -12.32 0.65
N ILE A 30 -12.22 -11.47 1.67
CA ILE A 30 -12.96 -11.58 2.92
C ILE A 30 -14.07 -10.53 2.88
N PRO A 31 -15.37 -10.92 2.85
CA PRO A 31 -16.46 -9.94 2.80
C PRO A 31 -16.41 -8.95 3.96
N ALA A 32 -16.63 -7.67 3.67
CA ALA A 32 -16.77 -6.60 4.65
C ALA A 32 -18.25 -6.20 4.83
N PRO A 33 -18.63 -5.54 5.94
CA PRO A 33 -20.02 -5.19 6.23
C PRO A 33 -20.52 -3.97 5.43
N ALA A 34 -20.19 -3.90 4.13
CA ALA A 34 -20.72 -2.94 3.18
C ALA A 34 -20.90 -3.62 1.81
N PRO A 35 -21.89 -3.21 0.99
CA PRO A 35 -22.11 -3.79 -0.33
C PRO A 35 -20.86 -3.69 -1.21
N ASN A 36 -20.56 -4.76 -1.95
CA ASN A 36 -19.43 -4.83 -2.89
C ASN A 36 -18.07 -4.42 -2.28
N THR A 37 -17.88 -4.67 -0.98
CA THR A 37 -16.66 -4.31 -0.25
C THR A 37 -16.06 -5.56 0.39
N SER A 38 -14.74 -5.67 0.37
CA SER A 38 -13.99 -6.75 1.02
C SER A 38 -12.81 -6.22 1.82
N ILE A 39 -12.39 -6.98 2.82
CA ILE A 39 -11.17 -6.72 3.59
C ILE A 39 -9.98 -7.04 2.70
N GLN A 40 -9.08 -6.10 2.53
CA GLN A 40 -8.02 -6.13 1.53
C GLN A 40 -6.65 -6.31 2.21
N LEU A 41 -6.11 -7.54 2.18
CA LEU A 41 -4.83 -7.87 2.83
C LEU A 41 -3.61 -7.38 2.03
N GLN A 42 -3.72 -7.23 0.73
CA GLN A 42 -2.64 -6.83 -0.17
C GLN A 42 -2.06 -5.45 0.11
N TYR A 43 -2.82 -4.55 0.76
CA TYR A 43 -2.32 -3.22 1.13
C TYR A 43 -1.24 -3.27 2.22
N ALA A 44 -1.22 -4.30 3.04
CA ALA A 44 -0.14 -4.53 4.01
C ALA A 44 1.20 -4.78 3.30
N LEU A 45 1.18 -5.60 2.24
CA LEU A 45 2.36 -5.84 1.40
C LEU A 45 2.76 -4.57 0.64
N GLN A 46 1.80 -3.88 0.02
CA GLN A 46 2.07 -2.64 -0.70
C GLN A 46 2.69 -1.58 0.21
N ALA A 47 2.21 -1.43 1.45
CA ALA A 47 2.78 -0.52 2.42
C ALA A 47 4.26 -0.84 2.72
N LEU A 48 4.60 -2.12 2.94
CA LEU A 48 5.98 -2.55 3.11
C LEU A 48 6.85 -2.14 1.91
N PHE A 49 6.43 -2.49 0.69
CA PHE A 49 7.19 -2.16 -0.52
C PHE A 49 7.32 -0.65 -0.71
N SER A 50 6.29 0.13 -0.37
CA SER A 50 6.32 1.59 -0.42
C SER A 50 7.38 2.18 0.52
N VAL A 51 7.48 1.65 1.73
CA VAL A 51 8.48 2.09 2.71
C VAL A 51 9.89 1.69 2.27
N VAL A 52 10.07 0.46 1.80
CA VAL A 52 11.39 -0.08 1.42
C VAL A 52 11.91 0.54 0.13
N PHE A 53 11.11 0.56 -0.93
CA PHE A 53 11.53 0.96 -2.28
C PHE A 53 11.12 2.39 -2.64
N GLY A 54 10.19 2.99 -1.90
CA GLY A 54 9.80 4.38 -2.06
C GLY A 54 8.48 4.60 -2.80
N PRO A 55 8.09 5.89 -2.95
CA PRO A 55 6.73 6.27 -3.33
C PRO A 55 6.33 5.81 -4.74
N ILE A 56 7.24 5.91 -5.72
CA ILE A 56 6.90 5.56 -7.11
C ILE A 56 6.74 4.05 -7.27
N VAL A 57 7.58 3.25 -6.59
CA VAL A 57 7.43 1.79 -6.58
C VAL A 57 6.12 1.40 -5.92
N GLY A 58 5.80 1.98 -4.76
CA GLY A 58 4.52 1.75 -4.07
C GLY A 58 3.32 2.14 -4.92
N PHE A 59 3.39 3.28 -5.63
CA PHE A 59 2.36 3.72 -6.56
C PHE A 59 2.11 2.69 -7.68
N LEU A 60 3.18 2.27 -8.36
CA LEU A 60 3.07 1.36 -9.49
C LEU A 60 2.61 -0.04 -9.07
N ILE A 61 3.02 -0.53 -7.90
CA ILE A 61 2.52 -1.80 -7.36
C ILE A 61 1.00 -1.74 -7.16
N GLY A 62 0.49 -0.69 -6.51
CA GLY A 62 -0.95 -0.54 -6.29
C GLY A 62 -1.74 -0.34 -7.57
N LEU A 63 -1.26 0.52 -8.47
CA LEU A 63 -1.89 0.81 -9.74
C LEU A 63 -1.99 -0.44 -10.62
N ILE A 64 -0.84 -1.11 -10.85
CA ILE A 64 -0.76 -2.29 -11.72
C ILE A 64 -1.48 -3.49 -11.09
N GLY A 65 -1.21 -3.75 -9.80
CA GLY A 65 -1.81 -4.88 -9.09
C GLY A 65 -3.33 -4.78 -9.03
N HIS A 66 -3.87 -3.60 -8.72
CA HIS A 66 -5.33 -3.41 -8.67
C HIS A 66 -5.95 -3.49 -10.09
N ALA A 67 -5.31 -2.87 -11.09
CA ALA A 67 -5.79 -2.95 -12.47
C ALA A 67 -5.85 -4.40 -12.98
N ILE A 68 -4.83 -5.23 -12.69
CA ILE A 68 -4.84 -6.64 -13.06
C ILE A 68 -5.95 -7.40 -12.32
N LYS A 69 -6.08 -7.19 -11.00
CA LYS A 69 -7.14 -7.80 -10.19
C LYS A 69 -8.53 -7.48 -10.73
N ASP A 70 -8.79 -6.21 -11.04
CA ASP A 70 -10.07 -5.78 -11.59
C ASP A 70 -10.31 -6.33 -13.01
N ALA A 71 -9.29 -6.33 -13.87
CA ALA A 71 -9.38 -6.94 -15.20
C ALA A 71 -9.72 -8.43 -15.14
N MET A 72 -9.22 -9.17 -14.14
CA MET A 72 -9.58 -10.58 -13.92
C MET A 72 -11.03 -10.76 -13.46
N SER A 73 -11.61 -9.74 -12.83
CA SER A 73 -13.02 -9.73 -12.39
C SER A 73 -13.99 -9.22 -13.46
N GLY A 74 -13.47 -8.65 -14.55
CA GLY A 74 -14.25 -8.16 -15.69
C GLY A 74 -14.58 -6.66 -15.67
N ASP A 75 -14.36 -5.94 -14.56
CA ASP A 75 -14.70 -4.54 -14.40
C ASP A 75 -13.53 -3.71 -13.89
N LEU A 76 -13.02 -2.80 -14.72
CA LEU A 76 -11.98 -1.85 -14.34
C LEU A 76 -12.59 -0.61 -13.67
N TRP A 77 -12.39 -0.46 -12.36
CA TRP A 77 -12.88 0.68 -11.59
C TRP A 77 -11.76 1.68 -11.33
N TRP A 78 -11.54 2.59 -12.26
CA TRP A 78 -10.34 3.45 -12.31
C TRP A 78 -10.14 4.32 -11.08
N THR A 79 -11.19 4.80 -10.42
CA THR A 79 -11.10 5.61 -9.20
C THR A 79 -10.42 4.83 -8.08
N TRP A 80 -10.76 3.55 -7.91
CA TRP A 80 -10.16 2.67 -6.90
C TRP A 80 -8.79 2.16 -7.32
N ILE A 81 -8.58 1.91 -8.61
CA ILE A 81 -7.26 1.55 -9.15
C ILE A 81 -6.25 2.67 -8.90
N ILE A 82 -6.60 3.91 -9.23
CA ILE A 82 -5.75 5.09 -8.99
C ILE A 82 -5.56 5.31 -7.49
N SER A 83 -6.60 5.15 -6.68
CA SER A 83 -6.54 5.26 -5.23
C SER A 83 -5.57 4.24 -4.60
N SER A 84 -5.51 3.02 -5.14
CA SER A 84 -4.50 2.03 -4.73
C SER A 84 -3.07 2.50 -5.02
N GLY A 85 -2.85 3.12 -6.18
CA GLY A 85 -1.58 3.77 -6.49
C GLY A 85 -1.26 4.89 -5.51
N LEU A 86 -2.22 5.79 -5.27
CA LEU A 86 -2.06 6.93 -4.36
C LEU A 86 -1.77 6.50 -2.93
N PHE A 87 -2.35 5.39 -2.44
CA PHE A 87 -2.02 4.83 -1.13
C PHE A 87 -0.54 4.48 -1.03
N GLY A 88 0.00 3.75 -2.01
CA GLY A 88 1.42 3.41 -2.04
C GLY A 88 2.33 4.64 -2.19
N LEU A 89 1.93 5.62 -3.02
CA LEU A 89 2.63 6.89 -3.17
C LEU A 89 2.74 7.63 -1.84
N PHE A 90 1.62 7.78 -1.14
CA PHE A 90 1.56 8.54 0.10
C PHE A 90 2.37 7.86 1.21
N VAL A 91 2.21 6.57 1.44
CA VAL A 91 3.00 5.83 2.43
C VAL A 91 4.49 5.91 2.10
N GLY A 92 4.87 5.71 0.84
CA GLY A 92 6.26 5.77 0.40
C GLY A 92 6.89 7.17 0.47
N PHE A 93 6.08 8.23 0.37
CA PHE A 93 6.55 9.61 0.54
C PHE A 93 7.13 9.85 1.94
N PHE A 94 6.55 9.23 2.95
CA PHE A 94 6.98 9.34 4.35
C PHE A 94 8.03 8.28 4.76
N ARG A 95 8.61 7.52 3.82
CA ARG A 95 9.57 6.45 4.14
C ARG A 95 10.73 6.91 5.02
N LYS A 96 11.25 8.11 4.81
CA LYS A 96 12.38 8.66 5.59
C LYS A 96 11.98 8.98 7.03
N GLN A 97 10.75 9.43 7.24
CA GLN A 97 10.20 9.70 8.57
C GLN A 97 9.86 8.42 9.32
N ILE A 98 9.46 7.37 8.60
CA ILE A 98 9.18 6.05 9.18
C ILE A 98 10.46 5.42 9.69
N GLY A 99 11.53 5.32 8.88
CA GLY A 99 12.84 4.84 9.33
C GLY A 99 13.60 4.00 8.29
N GLU A 100 14.82 3.58 8.66
CA GLU A 100 15.71 2.79 7.80
C GLU A 100 15.79 1.29 8.17
N PHE A 101 15.23 0.88 9.30
CA PHE A 101 15.12 -0.53 9.78
C PHE A 101 16.45 -1.32 9.80
N LYS A 102 17.35 -0.94 10.68
CA LYS A 102 18.67 -1.57 10.82
C LYS A 102 18.64 -2.75 11.80
N GLY A 103 18.16 -3.90 11.36
CA GLY A 103 18.08 -5.14 12.14
C GLY A 103 16.89 -5.26 13.09
N GLU A 104 16.27 -4.15 13.47
CA GLU A 104 15.05 -4.12 14.30
C GLU A 104 14.19 -2.89 13.96
N VAL A 105 12.95 -2.92 14.37
CA VAL A 105 12.02 -1.78 14.25
C VAL A 105 11.79 -1.18 15.62
N THR A 106 12.07 0.09 15.78
CA THR A 106 11.83 0.82 17.02
C THR A 106 10.35 1.12 17.23
N LYS A 107 9.94 1.35 18.48
CA LYS A 107 8.58 1.79 18.80
C LYS A 107 8.19 3.07 18.05
N LYS A 108 9.12 4.00 17.89
CA LYS A 108 8.90 5.26 17.16
C LYS A 108 8.59 5.00 15.69
N GLU A 109 9.37 4.13 15.03
CA GLU A 109 9.14 3.77 13.62
C GLU A 109 7.79 3.10 13.41
N LEU A 110 7.39 2.17 14.31
CA LEU A 110 6.06 1.55 14.26
C LEU A 110 4.94 2.57 14.46
N ILE A 111 5.10 3.52 15.39
CA ILE A 111 4.09 4.56 15.59
C ILE A 111 3.99 5.44 14.36
N VAL A 112 5.10 5.93 13.81
CA VAL A 112 5.09 6.79 12.61
C VAL A 112 4.51 6.04 11.41
N PHE A 113 4.91 4.78 11.18
CA PHE A 113 4.34 3.94 10.14
C PHE A 113 2.81 3.83 10.27
N ASN A 114 2.33 3.53 11.48
CA ASN A 114 0.89 3.36 11.71
C ASN A 114 0.11 4.68 11.59
N VAL A 115 0.65 5.79 12.06
CA VAL A 115 0.03 7.11 11.85
C VAL A 115 -0.07 7.43 10.36
N VAL A 116 1.02 7.26 9.61
CA VAL A 116 1.06 7.54 8.17
C VAL A 116 0.06 6.65 7.42
N GLN A 117 0.06 5.34 7.66
CA GLN A 117 -0.80 4.42 6.94
C GLN A 117 -2.30 4.61 7.31
N ILE A 118 -2.63 4.91 8.59
CA ILE A 118 -4.01 5.19 8.99
C ILE A 118 -4.53 6.44 8.29
N VAL A 119 -3.76 7.54 8.34
CA VAL A 119 -4.14 8.79 7.65
C VAL A 119 -4.29 8.54 6.15
N SER A 120 -3.34 7.80 5.53
CA SER A 120 -3.42 7.44 4.10
C SER A 120 -4.71 6.68 3.78
N ASN A 121 -5.03 5.65 4.56
CA ASN A 121 -6.23 4.85 4.34
C ASN A 121 -7.51 5.70 4.48
N LEU A 122 -7.61 6.50 5.53
CA LEU A 122 -8.81 7.32 5.76
C LEU A 122 -9.00 8.38 4.68
N VAL A 123 -7.92 9.06 4.26
CA VAL A 123 -8.00 10.10 3.23
C VAL A 123 -8.30 9.49 1.85
N ILE A 124 -7.59 8.44 1.48
CA ILE A 124 -7.68 7.90 0.12
C ILE A 124 -8.96 7.12 -0.07
N TRP A 125 -9.28 6.18 0.85
CA TRP A 125 -10.49 5.37 0.73
C TRP A 125 -11.73 6.07 1.26
N GLY A 126 -11.62 6.87 2.33
CA GLY A 126 -12.76 7.59 2.91
C GLY A 126 -13.15 8.87 2.18
N LEU A 127 -12.25 9.43 1.35
CA LEU A 127 -12.51 10.70 0.67
C LEU A 127 -12.21 10.63 -0.84
N ILE A 128 -10.96 10.34 -1.26
CA ILE A 128 -10.54 10.49 -2.66
C ILE A 128 -11.29 9.52 -3.58
N ALA A 129 -11.34 8.23 -3.24
CA ALA A 129 -12.02 7.23 -4.05
C ALA A 129 -13.53 7.52 -4.16
N PRO A 130 -14.28 7.76 -3.06
CA PRO A 130 -15.71 8.11 -3.14
C PRO A 130 -16.00 9.38 -3.92
N VAL A 131 -15.20 10.43 -3.74
CA VAL A 131 -15.34 11.66 -4.52
C VAL A 131 -15.17 11.39 -6.01
N GLY A 132 -14.15 10.59 -6.36
CA GLY A 132 -13.95 10.15 -7.74
C GLY A 132 -15.15 9.40 -8.31
N ASP A 133 -15.72 8.47 -7.53
CA ASP A 133 -16.89 7.68 -7.95
C ASP A 133 -18.13 8.57 -8.19
N VAL A 134 -18.37 9.56 -7.32
CA VAL A 134 -19.47 10.51 -7.53
C VAL A 134 -19.26 11.36 -8.77
N LEU A 135 -18.03 11.86 -8.98
CA LEU A 135 -17.76 12.79 -10.09
C LEU A 135 -17.68 12.10 -11.45
N ILE A 136 -17.06 10.91 -11.51
CA ILE A 136 -16.76 10.21 -12.76
C ILE A 136 -17.89 9.24 -13.12
N TYR A 137 -18.29 8.39 -12.18
CA TYR A 137 -19.28 7.33 -12.43
C TYR A 137 -20.71 7.70 -12.05
N LYS A 138 -20.92 8.91 -11.46
CA LYS A 138 -22.23 9.38 -10.99
C LYS A 138 -22.88 8.45 -9.95
N GLU A 139 -22.06 7.76 -9.19
CA GLU A 139 -22.52 6.87 -8.13
C GLU A 139 -23.20 7.66 -6.99
N SER A 140 -24.09 6.99 -6.26
CA SER A 140 -24.74 7.59 -5.10
C SER A 140 -23.73 7.88 -3.99
N ALA A 141 -23.65 9.14 -3.56
CA ALA A 141 -22.71 9.57 -2.51
C ALA A 141 -22.82 8.73 -1.24
N ASN A 142 -24.05 8.48 -0.75
CA ASN A 142 -24.27 7.68 0.46
C ASN A 142 -23.67 6.26 0.34
N LYS A 143 -23.82 5.63 -0.84
CA LYS A 143 -23.28 4.30 -1.13
C LYS A 143 -21.75 4.31 -1.09
N VAL A 144 -21.12 5.16 -1.90
CA VAL A 144 -19.67 5.13 -2.08
C VAL A 144 -18.89 5.65 -0.89
N PHE A 145 -19.42 6.64 -0.15
CA PHE A 145 -18.79 7.07 1.09
C PHE A 145 -18.89 6.01 2.19
N LEU A 146 -20.00 5.26 2.29
CA LEU A 146 -20.08 4.12 3.19
C LEU A 146 -19.05 3.03 2.82
N GLN A 147 -18.98 2.66 1.55
CA GLN A 147 -17.98 1.71 1.05
C GLN A 147 -16.55 2.17 1.36
N GLY A 148 -16.26 3.43 1.08
CA GLY A 148 -14.93 4.03 1.32
C GLY A 148 -14.53 4.06 2.79
N LEU A 149 -15.45 4.44 3.69
CA LEU A 149 -15.20 4.42 5.13
C LEU A 149 -14.97 3.01 5.66
N VAL A 150 -15.78 2.04 5.23
CA VAL A 150 -15.61 0.63 5.61
C VAL A 150 -14.28 0.09 5.06
N ALA A 151 -14.00 0.28 3.78
CA ALA A 151 -12.75 -0.15 3.16
C ALA A 151 -11.53 0.49 3.84
N GLY A 152 -11.54 1.82 4.04
CA GLY A 152 -10.46 2.54 4.70
C GLY A 152 -10.19 2.07 6.12
N SER A 153 -11.24 1.80 6.89
CA SER A 153 -11.12 1.31 8.26
C SER A 153 -10.51 -0.09 8.32
N PHE A 154 -11.02 -1.03 7.51
CA PHE A 154 -10.47 -2.39 7.48
C PHE A 154 -9.07 -2.44 6.87
N ASN A 155 -8.79 -1.65 5.83
CA ASN A 155 -7.44 -1.54 5.28
C ASN A 155 -6.46 -0.97 6.31
N ALA A 156 -6.86 0.08 7.05
CA ALA A 156 -6.04 0.61 8.14
C ALA A 156 -5.74 -0.44 9.21
N LEU A 157 -6.73 -1.25 9.59
CA LEU A 157 -6.56 -2.33 10.56
C LEU A 157 -5.63 -3.44 10.02
N THR A 158 -5.84 -3.91 8.80
CA THR A 158 -5.00 -4.95 8.19
C THR A 158 -3.57 -4.48 7.99
N VAL A 159 -3.35 -3.24 7.58
CA VAL A 159 -2.00 -2.67 7.44
C VAL A 159 -1.37 -2.45 8.82
N ALA A 160 -2.15 -2.04 9.83
CA ALA A 160 -1.62 -1.90 11.18
C ALA A 160 -1.11 -3.23 11.74
N ILE A 161 -1.82 -4.31 11.53
CA ILE A 161 -1.43 -5.64 12.03
C ILE A 161 -0.43 -6.29 11.07
N ALA A 162 -0.86 -6.66 9.88
CA ALA A 162 -0.04 -7.42 8.94
C ALA A 162 1.13 -6.59 8.39
N GLY A 163 0.93 -5.31 8.09
CA GLY A 163 1.99 -4.41 7.63
C GLY A 163 3.08 -4.21 8.69
N SER A 164 2.70 -4.02 9.97
CA SER A 164 3.68 -3.92 11.06
C SER A 164 4.46 -5.22 11.25
N LEU A 165 3.80 -6.38 11.16
CA LEU A 165 4.48 -7.69 11.23
C LEU A 165 5.45 -7.89 10.06
N LEU A 166 5.04 -7.55 8.84
CA LEU A 166 5.91 -7.61 7.65
C LEU A 166 7.11 -6.67 7.79
N LEU A 167 6.90 -5.47 8.34
CA LEU A 167 7.97 -4.50 8.58
C LEU A 167 8.98 -5.03 9.59
N ILE A 168 8.51 -5.62 10.69
CA ILE A 168 9.37 -6.25 11.71
C ILE A 168 10.14 -7.44 11.11
N ALA A 169 9.46 -8.29 10.31
CA ALA A 169 10.10 -9.41 9.65
C ALA A 169 11.18 -8.93 8.65
N TYR A 170 10.89 -7.90 7.87
CA TYR A 170 11.84 -7.29 6.94
C TYR A 170 13.06 -6.72 7.68
N ALA A 171 12.85 -5.96 8.76
CA ALA A 171 13.95 -5.36 9.53
C ALA A 171 14.93 -6.41 10.05
N ARG A 172 14.43 -7.57 10.48
CA ARG A 172 15.27 -8.69 10.95
C ARG A 172 16.17 -9.29 9.86
N THR A 173 15.86 -9.07 8.58
CA THR A 173 16.71 -9.49 7.45
C THR A 173 17.83 -8.49 7.17
N GLN A 174 17.76 -7.29 7.75
CA GLN A 174 18.75 -6.24 7.54
C GLN A 174 19.91 -6.38 8.53
N THR A 175 21.12 -6.06 8.06
CA THR A 175 22.32 -6.11 8.90
C THR A 175 22.29 -4.96 9.90
N LYS A 176 22.58 -5.24 11.17
CA LYS A 176 22.78 -4.22 12.20
C LYS A 176 24.04 -3.40 11.94
N ASP A 177 24.00 -2.10 12.22
CA ASP A 177 25.20 -1.27 12.17
C ASP A 177 26.26 -1.85 13.12
N GLY A 178 27.49 -1.95 12.63
CA GLY A 178 28.62 -2.51 13.40
C GLY A 178 28.73 -4.04 13.41
N SER A 179 27.76 -4.79 12.89
CA SER A 179 27.83 -6.28 12.86
C SER A 179 28.90 -6.83 11.93
N LEU A 180 29.49 -5.99 11.08
CA LEU A 180 30.58 -6.31 10.14
C LEU A 180 31.92 -5.69 10.54
N SER A 181 32.01 -4.97 11.69
CA SER A 181 33.30 -4.54 12.23
C SER A 181 34.06 -5.78 12.69
N LYS A 182 35.19 -6.05 12.05
CA LYS A 182 36.18 -7.00 12.59
C LYS A 182 36.78 -6.38 13.83
N ASP A 183 36.70 -7.07 14.96
CA ASP A 183 37.53 -6.82 16.14
C ASP A 183 39.00 -6.96 15.80
#